data_242f36dfb56aba4de2b8decdb8a9e17c
#
_entry.id   242f36dfb56aba4de2b8decdb8a9e17c
#
_cell.length_a   1.000
_cell.length_b   1.000
_cell.length_c   1.000
_cell.angle_alpha   90.00
_cell.angle_beta   90.00
_cell.angle_gamma   90.00
#
_symmetry.space_group_name_H-M   'P 1'
#
loop_
_entity.id
_entity.type
_entity.pdbx_description
1 polymer ?
#
loop_
_entity_poly.entity_id
_entity_poly.type
_entity_poly.pdbx_seq_one_letter_code
_entity_poly.pdbx_strand_id
1 'polypeptide(L)'
;MLTALYVALSRDLLAVIMVFSANSLLAAGMFMVMDAPDVGFTEAAVGAGVSTILMLLALRHCPRHERPGRRQWLPLAVVVVTGAVLVYGTMDLPPVGEPGNPIHLHVAPRYLQESGQEIGVPNVVTSVLASYRGFDTLGEAIVVFTAGLGVWLLIGARRRDEEP
;
A
#
# COMPACT_ATOMS: atom_id res chain seq x y z
N MET A 1 14.69 -1.66 -0.69
CA MET A 1 15.35 -0.38 -1.06
C MET A 1 15.99 -0.41 -2.44
N LEU A 2 16.82 -1.39 -2.81
CA LEU A 2 17.43 -1.47 -4.15
C LEU A 2 16.39 -1.55 -5.27
N THR A 3 15.33 -2.35 -5.08
CA THR A 3 14.21 -2.47 -6.02
C THR A 3 13.47 -1.14 -6.22
N ALA A 4 13.18 -0.42 -5.13
CA ALA A 4 12.54 0.89 -5.20
C ALA A 4 13.42 1.92 -5.93
N LEU A 5 14.72 1.90 -5.68
CA LEU A 5 15.67 2.77 -6.38
C LEU A 5 15.73 2.43 -7.89
N TYR A 6 15.73 1.14 -8.23
CA TYR A 6 15.70 0.71 -9.62
C TYR A 6 14.42 1.19 -10.33
N VAL A 7 13.25 1.02 -9.69
CA VAL A 7 11.96 1.51 -10.23
C VAL A 7 12.01 3.02 -10.48
N ALA A 8 12.57 3.80 -9.56
CA ALA A 8 12.66 5.26 -9.68
C ALA A 8 13.61 5.72 -10.78
N LEU A 9 14.62 4.94 -11.16
CA LEU A 9 15.64 5.31 -12.12
C LEU A 9 15.44 4.67 -13.51
N SER A 10 14.68 3.59 -13.60
CA SER A 10 14.47 2.87 -14.86
C SER A 10 13.47 3.59 -15.76
N ARG A 11 13.76 3.59 -17.06
CA ARG A 11 12.88 4.14 -18.10
C ARG A 11 12.15 3.06 -18.91
N ASP A 12 12.45 1.79 -18.70
CA ASP A 12 11.72 0.68 -19.31
C ASP A 12 10.53 0.33 -18.41
N LEU A 13 9.33 0.75 -18.80
CA LEU A 13 8.11 0.57 -18.02
C LEU A 13 7.77 -0.90 -17.79
N LEU A 14 8.13 -1.79 -18.72
CA LEU A 14 7.95 -3.23 -18.51
C LEU A 14 8.85 -3.72 -17.37
N ALA A 15 10.12 -3.34 -17.37
CA ALA A 15 11.03 -3.69 -16.29
C ALA A 15 10.60 -3.10 -14.95
N VAL A 16 10.11 -1.85 -14.95
CA VAL A 16 9.54 -1.19 -13.77
C VAL A 16 8.38 -2.00 -13.18
N ILE A 17 7.41 -2.41 -13.99
CA ILE A 17 6.26 -3.21 -13.55
C ILE A 17 6.72 -4.55 -12.95
N MET A 18 7.64 -5.24 -13.60
CA MET A 18 8.14 -6.53 -13.12
C MET A 18 8.89 -6.40 -11.80
N VAL A 19 9.73 -5.39 -11.65
CA VAL A 19 10.46 -5.14 -10.39
C VAL A 19 9.52 -4.65 -9.28
N PHE A 20 8.51 -3.84 -9.62
CA PHE A 20 7.48 -3.44 -8.68
C PHE A 20 6.71 -4.66 -8.13
N SER A 21 6.27 -5.56 -9.01
CA SER A 21 5.62 -6.81 -8.61
C SER A 21 6.51 -7.68 -7.71
N ALA A 22 7.79 -7.82 -8.07
CA ALA A 22 8.75 -8.55 -7.24
C ALA A 22 8.95 -7.89 -5.87
N ASN A 23 8.96 -6.54 -5.80
CA ASN A 23 9.05 -5.80 -4.54
C ASN A 23 7.83 -6.05 -3.64
N SER A 24 6.61 -6.05 -4.20
CA SER A 24 5.38 -6.38 -3.45
C SER A 24 5.41 -7.83 -2.92
N LEU A 25 5.92 -8.77 -3.71
CA LEU A 25 6.06 -10.16 -3.24
C LEU A 25 7.09 -10.29 -2.10
N LEU A 26 8.20 -9.55 -2.18
CA LEU A 26 9.18 -9.49 -1.09
C LEU A 26 8.59 -8.83 0.17
N ALA A 27 7.79 -7.77 0.02
CA ALA A 27 7.08 -7.13 1.12
C ALA A 27 6.08 -8.10 1.77
N ALA A 28 5.31 -8.84 0.98
CA ALA A 28 4.43 -9.89 1.47
C ALA A 28 5.18 -10.95 2.30
N GLY A 29 6.35 -11.39 1.82
CA GLY A 29 7.23 -12.28 2.58
C GLY A 29 7.72 -11.69 3.90
N MET A 30 8.04 -10.40 3.93
CA MET A 30 8.39 -9.69 5.18
C MET A 30 7.22 -9.66 6.16
N PHE A 31 5.99 -9.39 5.70
CA PHE A 31 4.81 -9.42 6.58
C PHE A 31 4.55 -10.81 7.15
N MET A 32 4.81 -11.88 6.39
CA MET A 32 4.73 -13.25 6.91
C MET A 32 5.73 -13.51 8.04
N VAL A 33 6.97 -13.02 7.90
CA VAL A 33 8.00 -13.14 8.95
C VAL A 33 7.66 -12.30 10.20
N MET A 34 6.90 -11.21 10.02
CA MET A 34 6.43 -10.34 11.10
C MET A 34 5.14 -10.83 11.77
N ASP A 35 4.73 -12.09 11.56
CA ASP A 35 3.47 -12.68 12.06
C ASP A 35 2.20 -11.91 11.63
N ALA A 36 2.24 -11.29 10.44
CA ALA A 36 1.12 -10.57 9.86
C ALA A 36 0.63 -11.25 8.56
N PRO A 37 0.15 -12.51 8.61
CA PRO A 37 -0.21 -13.29 7.41
C PRO A 37 -1.35 -12.64 6.63
N ASP A 38 -2.34 -12.05 7.29
CA ASP A 38 -3.47 -11.39 6.62
C ASP A 38 -2.99 -10.26 5.71
N VAL A 39 -2.03 -9.45 6.18
CA VAL A 39 -1.41 -8.37 5.40
C VAL A 39 -0.52 -8.94 4.29
N GLY A 40 0.24 -10.00 4.58
CA GLY A 40 1.08 -10.68 3.59
C GLY A 40 0.27 -11.24 2.42
N PHE A 41 -0.87 -11.88 2.69
CA PHE A 41 -1.74 -12.40 1.63
C PHE A 41 -2.40 -11.29 0.81
N THR A 42 -2.86 -10.21 1.43
CA THR A 42 -3.45 -9.08 0.71
C THR A 42 -2.42 -8.34 -0.14
N GLU A 43 -1.20 -8.14 0.36
CA GLU A 43 -0.10 -7.55 -0.41
C GLU A 43 0.28 -8.43 -1.61
N ALA A 44 0.39 -9.75 -1.43
CA ALA A 44 0.67 -10.66 -2.54
C ALA A 44 -0.46 -10.65 -3.59
N ALA A 45 -1.72 -10.70 -3.16
CA ALA A 45 -2.87 -10.74 -4.06
C ALA A 45 -3.03 -9.45 -4.85
N VAL A 46 -2.95 -8.30 -4.19
CA VAL A 46 -3.18 -6.98 -4.81
C VAL A 46 -1.90 -6.42 -5.42
N GLY A 47 -0.82 -6.34 -4.65
CA GLY A 47 0.43 -5.73 -5.10
C GLY A 47 1.15 -6.54 -6.16
N ALA A 48 1.42 -7.82 -5.89
CA ALA A 48 2.09 -8.68 -6.86
C ALA A 48 1.15 -9.21 -7.95
N GLY A 49 -0.13 -9.41 -7.66
CA GLY A 49 -1.11 -9.98 -8.59
C GLY A 49 -1.88 -8.93 -9.39
N VAL A 50 -2.99 -8.42 -8.84
CA VAL A 50 -3.96 -7.60 -9.56
C VAL A 50 -3.33 -6.33 -10.12
N SER A 51 -2.56 -5.60 -9.32
CA SER A 51 -1.92 -4.35 -9.75
C SER A 51 -0.97 -4.57 -10.93
N THR A 52 -0.22 -5.66 -10.92
CA THR A 52 0.69 -6.03 -12.00
C THR A 52 -0.07 -6.29 -13.31
N ILE A 53 -1.17 -7.03 -13.24
CA ILE A 53 -2.01 -7.30 -14.43
C ILE A 53 -2.57 -5.98 -14.98
N LEU A 54 -3.12 -5.12 -14.13
CA LEU A 54 -3.67 -3.83 -14.54
C LEU A 54 -2.61 -2.93 -15.17
N MET A 55 -1.40 -2.86 -14.60
CA MET A 55 -0.30 -2.10 -15.16
C MET A 55 0.17 -2.65 -16.51
N LEU A 56 0.22 -3.98 -16.67
CA LEU A 56 0.56 -4.61 -17.96
C LEU A 56 -0.51 -4.34 -19.03
N LEU A 57 -1.79 -4.34 -18.64
CA LEU A 57 -2.89 -3.97 -19.55
C LEU A 57 -2.79 -2.50 -19.95
N ALA A 58 -2.50 -1.59 -19.02
CA ALA A 58 -2.28 -0.19 -19.31
C ALA A 58 -1.07 0.03 -20.23
N LEU A 59 0.01 -0.74 -20.04
CA LEU A 59 1.21 -0.66 -20.86
C LEU A 59 0.96 -1.01 -22.34
N ARG A 60 -0.06 -1.81 -22.64
CA ARG A 60 -0.46 -2.08 -24.03
C ARG A 60 -0.90 -0.83 -24.80
N HIS A 61 -1.31 0.22 -24.09
CA HIS A 61 -1.79 1.49 -24.66
C HIS A 61 -0.75 2.62 -24.51
N CYS A 62 0.41 2.34 -23.93
CA CYS A 62 1.48 3.30 -23.67
C CYS A 62 2.78 2.86 -24.35
N PRO A 63 3.67 3.81 -24.72
CA PRO A 63 5.03 3.47 -25.15
C PRO A 63 5.77 2.71 -24.04
N ARG A 64 6.51 1.68 -24.40
CA ARG A 64 7.29 0.87 -23.45
C ARG A 64 8.35 1.67 -22.69
N HIS A 65 8.92 2.69 -23.32
CA HIS A 65 9.95 3.51 -22.74
C HIS A 65 9.43 4.90 -22.41
N GLU A 66 9.76 5.36 -21.22
CA GLU A 66 9.46 6.71 -20.78
C GLU A 66 10.19 7.74 -21.64
N ARG A 67 9.48 8.80 -22.06
CA ARG A 67 10.11 9.94 -22.72
C ARG A 67 10.83 10.79 -21.68
N PRO A 68 12.10 11.19 -21.91
CA PRO A 68 12.82 12.05 -20.98
C PRO A 68 12.07 13.37 -20.80
N GLY A 69 11.54 13.58 -19.60
CA GLY A 69 10.91 14.83 -19.21
C GLY A 69 11.97 15.93 -18.89
N ARG A 70 11.53 17.18 -18.90
CA ARG A 70 12.35 18.30 -18.43
C ARG A 70 12.59 18.14 -16.91
N ARG A 71 13.85 18.26 -16.49
CA ARG A 71 14.23 18.20 -15.09
C ARG A 71 13.52 19.31 -14.30
N GLN A 72 12.69 18.93 -13.35
CA GLN A 72 11.90 19.84 -12.54
C GLN A 72 12.46 19.87 -11.12
N TRP A 73 13.10 21.00 -10.78
CA TRP A 73 13.76 21.15 -9.48
C TRP A 73 12.78 21.34 -8.32
N LEU A 74 11.65 21.98 -8.57
CA LEU A 74 10.66 22.22 -7.51
C LEU A 74 10.03 20.91 -6.99
N PRO A 75 9.52 20.01 -7.80
CA PRO A 75 9.06 18.70 -7.33
C PRO A 75 10.16 17.89 -6.63
N LEU A 76 11.39 17.94 -7.12
CA LEU A 76 12.51 17.28 -6.47
C LEU A 76 12.78 17.83 -5.07
N ALA A 77 12.78 19.16 -4.90
CA ALA A 77 12.95 19.80 -3.60
C ALA A 77 11.82 19.40 -2.63
N VAL A 78 10.57 19.39 -3.08
CA VAL A 78 9.43 18.95 -2.26
C VAL A 78 9.61 17.49 -1.80
N VAL A 79 9.97 16.58 -2.70
CA VAL A 79 10.19 15.17 -2.35
C VAL A 79 11.33 15.00 -1.35
N VAL A 80 12.45 15.71 -1.54
CA VAL A 80 13.60 15.65 -0.62
C VAL A 80 13.23 16.19 0.77
N VAL A 81 12.54 17.33 0.84
CA VAL A 81 12.09 17.91 2.11
C VAL A 81 11.11 16.98 2.81
N THR A 82 10.11 16.46 2.09
CA THR A 82 9.14 15.51 2.65
C THR A 82 9.83 14.25 3.15
N GLY A 83 10.77 13.69 2.38
CA GLY A 83 11.56 12.53 2.79
C GLY A 83 12.39 12.80 4.04
N ALA A 84 13.04 13.96 4.12
CA ALA A 84 13.80 14.36 5.31
C ALA A 84 12.92 14.49 6.56
N VAL A 85 11.74 15.10 6.43
CA VAL A 85 10.76 15.21 7.54
C VAL A 85 10.28 13.83 7.99
N LEU A 86 9.98 12.93 7.05
CA LEU A 86 9.58 11.55 7.38
C LEU A 86 10.68 10.79 8.10
N VAL A 87 11.93 10.87 7.63
CA VAL A 87 13.08 10.26 8.31
C VAL A 87 13.25 10.84 9.71
N TYR A 88 13.18 12.17 9.85
CA TYR A 88 13.24 12.83 11.16
C TYR A 88 12.15 12.33 12.11
N GLY A 89 10.90 12.17 11.63
CA GLY A 89 9.78 11.67 12.43
C GLY A 89 9.92 10.20 12.87
N THR A 90 10.83 9.43 12.24
CA THR A 90 11.08 8.04 12.66
C THR A 90 12.26 7.89 13.63
N MET A 91 13.00 8.97 13.91
CA MET A 91 14.24 8.88 14.70
C MET A 91 14.02 8.59 16.20
N ASP A 92 12.86 8.92 16.73
CA ASP A 92 12.47 8.67 18.13
C ASP A 92 11.55 7.45 18.28
N LEU A 93 11.31 6.70 17.21
CA LEU A 93 10.55 5.46 17.30
C LEU A 93 11.36 4.39 18.07
N PRO A 94 10.72 3.69 19.00
CA PRO A 94 11.40 2.62 19.74
C PRO A 94 11.81 1.48 18.80
N PRO A 95 12.89 0.73 19.16
CA PRO A 95 13.37 -0.39 18.35
C PRO A 95 12.29 -1.44 18.14
N VAL A 96 12.18 -1.97 16.92
CA VAL A 96 11.22 -3.03 16.59
C VAL A 96 11.53 -4.30 17.38
N GLY A 97 10.50 -4.89 18.00
CA GLY A 97 10.61 -6.15 18.73
C GLY A 97 11.07 -6.04 20.18
N GLU A 98 11.30 -4.85 20.70
CA GLU A 98 11.66 -4.67 22.11
C GLU A 98 10.44 -4.91 23.03
N PRO A 99 10.52 -5.81 24.04
CA PRO A 99 9.38 -6.16 24.90
C PRO A 99 8.80 -4.99 25.71
N GLY A 100 9.62 -3.97 26.00
CA GLY A 100 9.23 -2.76 26.74
C GLY A 100 8.52 -1.70 25.91
N ASN A 101 8.30 -1.92 24.62
CA ASN A 101 7.67 -0.92 23.76
C ASN A 101 6.21 -0.65 24.16
N PRO A 102 5.75 0.60 24.03
CA PRO A 102 4.39 1.00 24.38
C PRO A 102 3.30 0.11 23.78
N ILE A 103 3.50 -0.44 22.58
CA ILE A 103 2.53 -1.32 21.94
C ILE A 103 2.27 -2.59 22.76
N HIS A 104 3.29 -3.16 23.39
CA HIS A 104 3.17 -4.37 24.20
C HIS A 104 2.58 -4.12 25.58
N LEU A 105 2.61 -2.89 26.06
CA LEU A 105 2.18 -2.51 27.42
C LEU A 105 0.81 -1.83 27.45
N HIS A 106 0.28 -1.39 26.30
CA HIS A 106 -0.95 -0.61 26.22
C HIS A 106 -2.15 -1.46 25.72
N VAL A 107 -2.46 -1.41 24.43
CA VAL A 107 -3.67 -2.02 23.88
C VAL A 107 -3.50 -3.47 23.40
N ALA A 108 -2.28 -3.87 23.03
CA ALA A 108 -2.04 -5.20 22.51
C ALA A 108 -2.41 -6.32 23.48
N PRO A 109 -2.11 -6.26 24.79
CA PRO A 109 -2.54 -7.28 25.75
C PRO A 109 -4.05 -7.50 25.73
N ARG A 110 -4.84 -6.43 25.72
CA ARG A 110 -6.31 -6.53 25.65
C ARG A 110 -6.77 -7.21 24.38
N TYR A 111 -6.24 -6.81 23.23
CA TYR A 111 -6.61 -7.40 21.93
C TYR A 111 -6.28 -8.89 21.87
N LEU A 112 -5.11 -9.29 22.39
CA LEU A 112 -4.67 -10.68 22.34
C LEU A 112 -5.39 -11.60 23.35
N GLN A 113 -5.70 -11.09 24.55
CA GLN A 113 -6.22 -11.90 25.65
C GLN A 113 -7.74 -11.85 25.76
N GLU A 114 -8.37 -10.72 25.46
CA GLU A 114 -9.77 -10.47 25.76
C GLU A 114 -10.66 -10.50 24.51
N SER A 115 -10.13 -10.27 23.30
CA SER A 115 -10.93 -10.17 22.06
C SER A 115 -11.78 -11.41 21.78
N GLY A 116 -11.29 -12.60 22.11
CA GLY A 116 -12.04 -13.85 21.94
C GLY A 116 -13.31 -13.92 22.80
N GLN A 117 -13.27 -13.31 23.99
CA GLN A 117 -14.42 -13.27 24.91
C GLN A 117 -15.33 -12.07 24.62
N GLU A 118 -14.74 -10.90 24.32
CA GLU A 118 -15.49 -9.67 24.07
C GLU A 118 -16.23 -9.69 22.73
N ILE A 119 -15.65 -10.29 21.69
CA ILE A 119 -16.16 -10.21 20.31
C ILE A 119 -16.55 -11.58 19.77
N GLY A 120 -15.94 -12.66 20.28
CA GLY A 120 -16.26 -14.04 19.88
C GLY A 120 -15.69 -14.46 18.51
N VAL A 121 -14.78 -13.68 17.93
CA VAL A 121 -14.10 -14.01 16.66
C VAL A 121 -12.71 -14.59 16.96
N PRO A 122 -12.37 -15.77 16.42
CA PRO A 122 -11.08 -16.42 16.70
C PRO A 122 -9.87 -15.63 16.20
N ASN A 123 -10.01 -14.89 15.08
CA ASN A 123 -8.95 -14.10 14.50
C ASN A 123 -8.88 -12.70 15.11
N VAL A 124 -7.80 -12.40 15.82
CA VAL A 124 -7.60 -11.12 16.51
C VAL A 124 -7.55 -9.95 15.53
N VAL A 125 -6.94 -10.11 14.34
CA VAL A 125 -6.88 -9.05 13.32
C VAL A 125 -8.29 -8.67 12.87
N THR A 126 -9.14 -9.67 12.62
CA THR A 126 -10.55 -9.44 12.26
C THR A 126 -11.30 -8.74 13.39
N SER A 127 -11.07 -9.13 14.65
CA SER A 127 -11.68 -8.48 15.81
C SER A 127 -11.28 -7.01 15.92
N VAL A 128 -10.01 -6.69 15.68
CA VAL A 128 -9.52 -5.31 15.72
C VAL A 128 -10.11 -4.49 14.58
N LEU A 129 -10.06 -4.98 13.35
CA LEU A 129 -10.50 -4.25 12.16
C LEU A 129 -12.04 -4.09 12.11
N ALA A 130 -12.79 -5.09 12.52
CA ALA A 130 -14.26 -5.06 12.42
C ALA A 130 -14.96 -4.45 13.65
N SER A 131 -14.31 -4.42 14.81
CA SER A 131 -14.94 -3.98 16.05
C SER A 131 -14.15 -2.89 16.77
N TYR A 132 -12.99 -3.19 17.34
CA TYR A 132 -12.24 -2.20 18.14
C TYR A 132 -11.87 -0.94 17.37
N ARG A 133 -11.49 -1.09 16.09
CA ARG A 133 -11.10 0.00 15.18
C ARG A 133 -11.95 0.01 13.89
N GLY A 134 -13.22 -0.33 14.00
CA GLY A 134 -14.14 -0.41 12.87
C GLY A 134 -14.27 0.91 12.07
N PHE A 135 -14.09 2.07 12.72
CA PHE A 135 -14.09 3.36 12.01
C PHE A 135 -12.90 3.54 11.07
N ASP A 136 -11.73 2.99 11.39
CA ASP A 136 -10.56 3.02 10.50
C ASP A 136 -10.88 2.23 9.22
N THR A 137 -11.45 1.04 9.38
CA THR A 137 -11.88 0.20 8.24
C THR A 137 -13.02 0.82 7.44
N LEU A 138 -13.92 1.56 8.07
CA LEU A 138 -14.94 2.33 7.35
C LEU A 138 -14.29 3.41 6.47
N GLY A 139 -13.24 4.09 6.97
CA GLY A 139 -12.46 5.04 6.17
C GLY A 139 -11.84 4.40 4.95
N GLU A 140 -11.26 3.21 5.07
CA GLU A 140 -10.70 2.44 3.95
C GLU A 140 -11.79 2.08 2.92
N ALA A 141 -12.95 1.61 3.38
CA ALA A 141 -14.08 1.29 2.52
C ALA A 141 -14.56 2.51 1.71
N ILE A 142 -14.60 3.69 2.34
CA ILE A 142 -14.95 4.95 1.67
C ILE A 142 -13.93 5.31 0.59
N VAL A 143 -12.63 5.14 0.86
CA VAL A 143 -11.55 5.40 -0.12
C VAL A 143 -11.71 4.49 -1.34
N VAL A 144 -11.91 3.18 -1.13
CA VAL A 144 -12.10 2.20 -2.21
C VAL A 144 -13.36 2.52 -3.01
N PHE A 145 -14.47 2.87 -2.35
CA PHE A 145 -15.71 3.28 -3.00
C PHE A 145 -15.52 4.54 -3.85
N THR A 146 -14.83 5.54 -3.32
CA THR A 146 -14.52 6.78 -4.04
C THR A 146 -13.66 6.53 -5.27
N ALA A 147 -12.67 5.65 -5.16
CA ALA A 147 -11.86 5.24 -6.30
C ALA A 147 -12.71 4.55 -7.38
N GLY A 148 -13.62 3.64 -6.98
CA GLY A 148 -14.56 2.98 -7.88
C GLY A 148 -15.48 3.97 -8.60
N LEU A 149 -16.03 4.96 -7.88
CA LEU A 149 -16.84 6.04 -8.48
C LEU A 149 -16.02 6.88 -9.46
N GLY A 150 -14.78 7.22 -9.11
CA GLY A 150 -13.88 7.96 -10.00
C GLY A 150 -13.66 7.25 -11.33
N VAL A 151 -13.37 5.95 -11.28
CA VAL A 151 -13.22 5.12 -12.49
C VAL A 151 -14.51 5.08 -13.29
N TRP A 152 -15.66 4.88 -12.63
CA TRP A 152 -16.97 4.83 -13.32
C TRP A 152 -17.30 6.13 -14.00
N LEU A 153 -17.08 7.27 -13.36
CA LEU A 153 -17.31 8.59 -13.95
C LEU A 153 -16.42 8.84 -15.17
N LEU A 154 -15.15 8.45 -15.11
CA LEU A 154 -14.22 8.59 -16.24
C LEU A 154 -14.65 7.75 -17.45
N ILE A 155 -15.09 6.51 -17.23
CA ILE A 155 -15.57 5.63 -18.31
C ILE A 155 -16.91 6.15 -18.85
N GLY A 156 -17.81 6.62 -17.98
CA GLY A 156 -19.12 7.14 -18.36
C GLY A 156 -19.04 8.44 -19.15
N ALA A 157 -18.12 9.34 -18.81
CA ALA A 157 -17.87 10.57 -19.55
C ALA A 157 -17.45 10.28 -21.00
N ARG A 158 -16.51 9.35 -21.18
CA ARG A 158 -16.02 8.97 -22.52
C ARG A 158 -17.11 8.42 -23.44
N ARG A 159 -18.07 7.65 -22.90
CA ARG A 159 -19.19 7.13 -23.71
C ARG A 159 -20.16 8.22 -24.21
N ARG A 160 -20.32 9.30 -23.43
CA ARG A 160 -21.17 10.42 -23.84
C ARG A 160 -20.58 11.23 -25.00
N ASP A 161 -19.26 11.31 -25.07
CA ASP A 161 -18.59 12.02 -26.17
C ASP A 161 -18.55 11.22 -27.48
N GLU A 162 -18.87 9.92 -27.43
CA GLU A 162 -18.92 9.02 -28.59
C GLU A 162 -20.34 8.80 -29.15
N GLU A 163 -21.39 9.32 -28.50
CA GLU A 163 -22.75 9.33 -29.01
C GLU A 163 -22.98 10.57 -29.90
N PRO A 164 -23.34 10.42 -31.20
CA PRO A 164 -23.52 11.52 -32.14
C PRO A 164 -24.76 12.38 -31.84
#